data_bd6dcf0460867d191fe950e1d50efc10
#
_entry.id   bd6dcf0460867d191fe950e1d50efc10
#
_cell.length_a   1.000
_cell.length_b   1.000
_cell.length_c   1.000
_cell.angle_alpha   90.00
_cell.angle_beta   90.00
_cell.angle_gamma   90.00
#
_symmetry.space_group_name_H-M   'P 1'
#
loop_
_entity.id
_entity.type
_entity.pdbx_description
1 polymer ?
#
loop_
_entity_poly.entity_id
_entity_poly.type
_entity_poly.pdbx_seq_one_letter_code
_entity_poly.pdbx_strand_id
1 'polypeptide(L)'
;MAKSSPDTLDKKSLMAEYARFEGDTGSPEVQVAVLTSRINHLTDHLKTHPHDHHGRRGLLLMVGRRRRLLQYLQKIDINRYRVLIDKLGIRR
;
A
#
# COMPACT_ATOMS: atom_id res chain seq x y z
N MET A 1 5.38 -1.63 -26.54
CA MET A 1 5.20 -2.59 -25.47
C MET A 1 4.05 -2.16 -24.56
N ALA A 2 3.13 -3.06 -24.35
CA ALA A 2 2.03 -2.75 -23.46
C ALA A 2 2.54 -2.65 -22.04
N LYS A 3 2.16 -1.60 -21.36
CA LYS A 3 2.46 -1.47 -19.95
C LYS A 3 1.41 -2.21 -19.16
N SER A 4 1.86 -3.05 -18.25
CA SER A 4 0.96 -3.58 -17.27
C SER A 4 0.45 -2.44 -16.41
N SER A 5 -0.76 -2.58 -15.90
CA SER A 5 -1.23 -1.59 -14.93
C SER A 5 -0.33 -1.64 -13.70
N PRO A 6 -0.13 -0.53 -12.99
CA PRO A 6 0.65 -0.53 -11.76
C PRO A 6 0.17 -1.58 -10.77
N ASP A 7 -1.14 -1.83 -10.74
CA ASP A 7 -1.71 -2.82 -9.83
C ASP A 7 -1.22 -4.23 -10.10
N THR A 8 -1.06 -4.58 -11.39
CA THR A 8 -0.71 -5.94 -11.78
C THR A 8 0.78 -6.17 -11.74
N LEU A 9 1.54 -5.28 -12.39
CA LEU A 9 2.97 -5.43 -12.49
C LEU A 9 3.66 -5.17 -11.17
N ASP A 10 3.27 -4.06 -10.53
CA ASP A 10 3.95 -3.60 -9.33
C ASP A 10 3.62 -4.42 -8.10
N LYS A 11 2.51 -5.14 -8.11
CA LYS A 11 2.12 -5.93 -6.96
C LYS A 11 3.15 -7.00 -6.63
N LYS A 12 3.58 -7.76 -7.64
CA LYS A 12 4.60 -8.80 -7.43
C LYS A 12 5.95 -8.19 -7.04
N SER A 13 6.32 -7.11 -7.72
CA SER A 13 7.57 -6.40 -7.42
C SER A 13 7.54 -5.86 -6.00
N LEU A 14 6.44 -5.26 -5.59
CA LEU A 14 6.29 -4.72 -4.25
C LEU A 14 6.32 -5.83 -3.21
N MET A 15 5.65 -6.93 -3.45
CA MET A 15 5.67 -8.05 -2.52
C MET A 15 7.09 -8.56 -2.33
N ALA A 16 7.85 -8.71 -3.42
CA ALA A 16 9.22 -9.17 -3.33
C ALA A 16 10.11 -8.17 -2.61
N GLU A 17 9.93 -6.88 -2.91
CA GLU A 17 10.74 -5.81 -2.34
C GLU A 17 10.54 -5.66 -0.83
N TYR A 18 9.31 -5.82 -0.36
CA TYR A 18 8.97 -5.62 1.05
C TYR A 18 8.85 -6.92 1.84
N ALA A 19 9.04 -8.06 1.18
CA ALA A 19 8.98 -9.35 1.84
C ALA A 19 10.08 -9.46 2.89
N ARG A 20 9.75 -10.04 4.03
CA ARG A 20 10.71 -10.31 5.10
C ARG A 20 11.52 -11.57 4.82
N PHE A 21 10.98 -12.44 3.98
CA PHE A 21 11.63 -13.68 3.56
C PHE A 21 11.03 -14.10 2.22
N GLU A 22 11.70 -14.99 1.55
CA GLU A 22 11.25 -15.45 0.23
C GLU A 22 9.86 -16.08 0.34
N GLY A 23 8.94 -15.62 -0.53
CA GLY A 23 7.57 -16.12 -0.52
C GLY A 23 6.65 -15.40 0.46
N ASP A 24 7.14 -14.39 1.17
CA ASP A 24 6.31 -13.63 2.08
C ASP A 24 5.30 -12.79 1.31
N THR A 25 4.02 -13.05 1.53
CA THR A 25 2.93 -12.30 0.91
C THR A 25 1.97 -11.72 1.95
N GLY A 26 2.22 -11.98 3.22
CA GLY A 26 1.27 -11.65 4.28
C GLY A 26 1.79 -10.79 5.43
N SER A 27 3.07 -10.41 5.43
CA SER A 27 3.58 -9.57 6.50
C SER A 27 2.95 -8.19 6.45
N PRO A 28 2.91 -7.46 7.57
CA PRO A 28 2.40 -6.09 7.57
C PRO A 28 3.11 -5.20 6.55
N GLU A 29 4.42 -5.36 6.38
CA GLU A 29 5.18 -4.58 5.40
C GLU A 29 4.66 -4.79 3.98
N VAL A 30 4.46 -6.04 3.59
CA VAL A 30 3.95 -6.38 2.26
C VAL A 30 2.53 -5.84 2.09
N GLN A 31 1.67 -6.03 3.08
CA GLN A 31 0.30 -5.56 3.00
C GLN A 31 0.22 -4.04 2.87
N VAL A 32 1.03 -3.32 3.65
CA VAL A 32 1.06 -1.86 3.58
C VAL A 32 1.58 -1.39 2.23
N ALA A 33 2.60 -2.05 1.68
CA ALA A 33 3.15 -1.69 0.38
C ALA A 33 2.10 -1.86 -0.72
N VAL A 34 1.39 -2.97 -0.73
CA VAL A 34 0.34 -3.23 -1.71
C VAL A 34 -0.81 -2.22 -1.58
N LEU A 35 -1.24 -1.95 -0.35
CA LEU A 35 -2.29 -0.96 -0.10
C LEU A 35 -1.86 0.44 -0.57
N THR A 36 -0.62 0.81 -0.33
CA THR A 36 -0.09 2.12 -0.74
C THR A 36 -0.14 2.26 -2.26
N SER A 37 0.26 1.22 -2.98
CA SER A 37 0.18 1.22 -4.45
C SER A 37 -1.26 1.41 -4.92
N ARG A 38 -2.19 0.66 -4.34
CA ARG A 38 -3.61 0.75 -4.70
C ARG A 38 -4.20 2.11 -4.35
N ILE A 39 -3.84 2.65 -3.19
CA ILE A 39 -4.30 3.96 -2.76
C ILE A 39 -3.84 5.03 -3.76
N ASN A 40 -2.57 4.99 -4.14
CA ASN A 40 -2.04 5.95 -5.10
C ASN A 40 -2.73 5.84 -6.46
N HIS A 41 -2.95 4.62 -6.93
CA HIS A 41 -3.63 4.38 -8.19
C HIS A 41 -5.07 4.92 -8.16
N LEU A 42 -5.80 4.63 -7.10
CA LEU A 42 -7.18 5.07 -6.96
C LEU A 42 -7.27 6.58 -6.75
N THR A 43 -6.31 7.18 -6.03
CA THR A 43 -6.24 8.61 -5.87
C THR A 43 -6.13 9.31 -7.22
N ASP A 44 -5.26 8.80 -8.09
CA ASP A 44 -5.12 9.34 -9.45
C ASP A 44 -6.40 9.16 -10.26
N HIS A 45 -7.04 8.00 -10.13
CA HIS A 45 -8.32 7.75 -10.80
C HIS A 45 -9.38 8.79 -10.39
N LEU A 46 -9.45 9.10 -9.10
CA LEU A 46 -10.45 10.04 -8.58
C LEU A 46 -10.19 11.48 -9.00
N LYS A 47 -8.98 11.82 -9.40
CA LYS A 47 -8.69 13.15 -9.96
C LYS A 47 -9.41 13.37 -11.28
N THR A 48 -9.57 12.32 -12.07
CA THR A 48 -10.28 12.38 -13.36
C THR A 48 -11.73 11.95 -13.25
N HIS A 49 -12.10 11.29 -12.16
CA HIS A 49 -13.46 10.80 -11.93
C HIS A 49 -13.95 11.20 -10.53
N PRO A 50 -14.13 12.53 -10.29
CA PRO A 50 -14.44 13.00 -8.94
C PRO A 50 -15.79 12.56 -8.41
N HIS A 51 -16.69 12.09 -9.28
CA HIS A 51 -18.02 11.63 -8.87
C HIS A 51 -18.11 10.11 -8.68
N ASP A 52 -16.98 9.42 -8.72
CA ASP A 52 -16.94 8.00 -8.45
C ASP A 52 -17.03 7.77 -6.94
N HIS A 53 -18.25 7.65 -6.44
CA HIS A 53 -18.48 7.48 -5.01
C HIS A 53 -18.04 6.12 -4.50
N HIS A 54 -18.15 5.08 -5.31
CA HIS A 54 -17.64 3.75 -4.95
C HIS A 54 -16.13 3.77 -4.80
N GLY A 55 -15.44 4.40 -5.73
CA GLY A 55 -13.99 4.53 -5.67
C GLY A 55 -13.56 5.31 -4.44
N ARG A 56 -14.26 6.41 -4.14
CA ARG A 56 -13.96 7.23 -2.96
C ARG A 56 -14.13 6.42 -1.67
N ARG A 57 -15.20 5.65 -1.59
CA ARG A 57 -15.44 4.80 -0.43
C ARG A 57 -14.35 3.73 -0.30
N GLY A 58 -13.98 3.10 -1.42
CA GLY A 58 -12.91 2.12 -1.45
C GLY A 58 -11.58 2.70 -0.98
N LEU A 59 -11.29 3.94 -1.41
CA LEU A 59 -10.08 4.64 -0.99
C LEU A 59 -10.05 4.81 0.52
N LEU A 60 -11.14 5.28 1.10
CA LEU A 60 -11.22 5.49 2.55
C LEU A 60 -11.03 4.19 3.32
N LEU A 61 -11.60 3.09 2.83
CA LEU A 61 -11.45 1.79 3.46
C LEU A 61 -9.99 1.33 3.42
N MET A 62 -9.32 1.53 2.30
CA MET A 62 -7.92 1.14 2.16
C MET A 62 -7.00 1.99 3.03
N VAL A 63 -7.26 3.29 3.10
CA VAL A 63 -6.50 4.20 3.97
C VAL A 63 -6.66 3.78 5.43
N GLY A 64 -7.88 3.46 5.84
CA GLY A 64 -8.14 2.99 7.20
C GLY A 64 -7.42 1.68 7.51
N ARG A 65 -7.43 0.75 6.57
CA ARG A 65 -6.74 -0.54 6.72
C ARG A 65 -5.23 -0.35 6.83
N ARG A 66 -4.67 0.49 5.96
CA ARG A 66 -3.23 0.79 6.01
C ARG A 66 -2.85 1.40 7.35
N ARG A 67 -3.66 2.32 7.83
CA ARG A 67 -3.42 2.98 9.12
C ARG A 67 -3.38 1.95 10.26
N ARG A 68 -4.32 1.02 10.28
CA ARG A 68 -4.35 -0.01 11.32
C ARG A 68 -3.14 -0.92 11.26
N LEU A 69 -2.72 -1.30 10.04
CA LEU A 69 -1.53 -2.12 9.87
C LEU A 69 -0.26 -1.39 10.34
N LEU A 70 -0.16 -0.10 10.03
CA LEU A 70 0.98 0.70 10.47
C LEU A 70 1.00 0.87 11.98
N GLN A 71 -0.15 1.08 12.60
CA GLN A 71 -0.25 1.17 14.06
C GLN A 71 0.15 -0.14 14.73
N TYR A 72 -0.28 -1.25 14.15
CA TYR A 72 0.11 -2.56 14.65
C TYR A 72 1.63 -2.76 14.55
N LEU A 73 2.20 -2.43 13.40
CA LEU A 73 3.63 -2.59 13.19
C LEU A 73 4.43 -1.70 14.13
N GLN A 74 3.99 -0.47 14.35
CA GLN A 74 4.62 0.46 15.27
C GLN A 74 4.65 -0.12 16.70
N LYS A 75 3.60 -0.82 17.06
CA LYS A 75 3.45 -1.42 18.38
C LYS A 75 4.38 -2.61 18.57
N ILE A 76 4.52 -3.45 17.55
CA ILE A 76 5.32 -4.67 17.68
C ILE A 76 6.80 -4.44 17.39
N ASP A 77 7.14 -3.50 16.51
CA ASP A 77 8.53 -3.22 16.17
C ASP A 77 8.65 -1.84 15.56
N ILE A 78 9.04 -0.87 16.38
CA ILE A 78 9.14 0.53 15.96
C ILE A 78 10.17 0.73 14.85
N ASN A 79 11.25 -0.05 14.84
CA ASN A 79 12.27 0.09 13.81
C ASN A 79 11.78 -0.38 12.45
N ARG A 80 11.05 -1.48 12.41
CA ARG A 80 10.41 -1.94 11.18
C ARG A 80 9.43 -0.91 10.65
N TYR A 81 8.66 -0.30 11.54
CA TYR A 81 7.73 0.76 11.18
C TYR A 81 8.45 1.95 10.54
N ARG A 82 9.54 2.42 11.17
CA ARG A 82 10.29 3.56 10.66
C ARG A 82 10.91 3.29 9.31
N VAL A 83 11.50 2.12 9.13
CA VAL A 83 12.08 1.72 7.85
C VAL A 83 11.01 1.70 6.77
N LEU A 84 9.85 1.16 7.10
CA LEU A 84 8.75 1.03 6.13
C LEU A 84 8.22 2.38 5.68
N ILE A 85 7.94 3.30 6.62
CA ILE A 85 7.39 4.61 6.25
C ILE A 85 8.41 5.43 5.46
N ASP A 86 9.70 5.32 5.77
CA ASP A 86 10.75 5.96 4.98
C ASP A 86 10.78 5.42 3.56
N LYS A 87 10.72 4.10 3.43
CA LYS A 87 10.79 3.42 2.15
C LYS A 87 9.63 3.78 1.25
N LEU A 88 8.44 3.92 1.83
CA LEU A 88 7.22 4.23 1.09
C LEU A 88 6.95 5.73 0.99
N GLY A 89 7.71 6.55 1.71
CA GLY A 89 7.47 7.98 1.72
C GLY A 89 6.15 8.37 2.36
N ILE A 90 5.67 7.58 3.30
CA ILE A 90 4.39 7.82 3.96
C ILE A 90 4.60 8.77 5.14
N ARG A 91 3.67 9.70 5.29
CA ARG A 91 3.64 10.55 6.47
C ARG A 91 2.96 9.83 7.62
N ARG A 92 3.45 10.11 8.79
CA ARG A 92 2.86 9.58 10.01
C ARG A 92 1.47 10.14 10.28
#